data_76573dc3ecc579cb88b533f74bb40db9
#
_entry.id   76573dc3ecc579cb88b533f74bb40db9
#
_cell.length_a   1.000
_cell.length_b   1.000
_cell.length_c   1.000
_cell.angle_alpha   90.00
_cell.angle_beta   90.00
_cell.angle_gamma   90.00
#
_symmetry.space_group_name_H-M   'P 1'
#
loop_
_entity.id
_entity.type
_entity.pdbx_description
1 polymer ?
#
loop_
_entity_poly.entity_id
_entity_poly.type
_entity_poly.pdbx_seq_one_letter_code
_entity_poly.pdbx_strand_id
1 'polypeptide(L)'
;RWEAYSKSFAYAQKVSTSFNASTTMRTQVREAMNNLIYNWKRLIANPVVTVTFTFTVNGVTHAVLTGNQGDPVDLSSIEAPAAPVGMHFVGWGNVPATFDADATFEAQFANNTDTKYTVNVYNMDTTGNYPATPDSTYQGAGETNSTADITADAVAAEGFSLDSAKSTLTGTIAADGSLVLSIYYSRNQYTITYANTDLEPDTYYYGATVSARTPEKAGYAFQGWEEEVPSTMPAQNITLTAKWNENPADYTDYDIAVAAANAKKAEANYDKTYTEASRKALDAALAVDVSGKKLSEQGVVDAQTAAINAAVKGLEKMTYTGTHLKSRSRVLVPVAI
;
A
#
# COMPACT_ATOMS: atom_id res chain seq x y z
N ARG A 1 33.17 -56.52 46.54
CA ARG A 1 32.94 -57.79 47.36
C ARG A 1 33.16 -59.02 46.50
N TRP A 2 32.69 -59.07 45.28
CA TRP A 2 32.93 -60.15 44.33
C TRP A 2 34.37 -60.35 44.06
N GLU A 3 35.16 -59.29 43.90
CA GLU A 3 36.61 -59.38 43.73
C GLU A 3 37.33 -60.03 44.95
N ALA A 4 36.85 -59.65 46.18
CA ALA A 4 37.44 -60.27 47.41
C ALA A 4 37.06 -61.74 47.51
N TYR A 5 35.84 -62.11 47.16
CA TYR A 5 35.40 -63.51 47.09
C TYR A 5 36.23 -64.28 46.04
N SER A 6 36.35 -63.74 44.79
CA SER A 6 37.09 -64.37 43.73
C SER A 6 38.54 -64.59 44.06
N LYS A 7 39.20 -63.59 44.72
CA LYS A 7 40.62 -63.75 45.22
C LYS A 7 40.69 -64.82 46.28
N SER A 8 39.74 -64.88 47.24
CA SER A 8 39.74 -65.95 48.28
C SER A 8 39.46 -67.33 47.71
N PHE A 9 38.59 -67.42 46.69
CA PHE A 9 38.36 -68.67 45.97
C PHE A 9 39.55 -69.17 45.21
N ALA A 10 40.28 -68.32 44.48
CA ALA A 10 41.51 -68.68 43.80
C ALA A 10 42.60 -69.10 44.75
N TYR A 11 42.67 -68.41 45.90
CA TYR A 11 43.66 -68.84 46.95
C TYR A 11 43.27 -70.19 47.54
N ALA A 12 42.03 -70.49 47.86
CA ALA A 12 41.56 -71.79 48.34
C ALA A 12 41.83 -72.90 47.32
N GLN A 13 41.60 -72.66 46.05
CA GLN A 13 41.95 -73.63 44.98
C GLN A 13 43.44 -73.94 44.97
N LYS A 14 44.30 -72.88 45.03
CA LYS A 14 45.75 -73.08 45.05
C LYS A 14 46.18 -73.90 46.24
N VAL A 15 45.66 -73.62 47.45
CA VAL A 15 45.96 -74.38 48.68
C VAL A 15 45.47 -75.82 48.54
N SER A 16 44.31 -76.08 47.99
CA SER A 16 43.77 -77.41 47.75
C SER A 16 44.62 -78.28 46.84
N THR A 17 45.09 -77.66 45.73
CA THR A 17 45.97 -78.39 44.76
C THR A 17 47.36 -78.64 45.23
N SER A 18 47.86 -77.93 46.28
CA SER A 18 49.19 -78.05 46.85
C SER A 18 49.23 -78.82 48.19
N PHE A 19 48.08 -79.45 48.58
CA PHE A 19 47.96 -80.05 49.92
C PHE A 19 48.95 -81.18 50.14
N ASN A 20 49.70 -81.08 51.30
CA ASN A 20 50.42 -82.13 51.90
C ASN A 20 50.13 -82.19 53.42
N ALA A 21 50.29 -83.28 54.08
CA ALA A 21 49.89 -83.50 55.47
C ALA A 21 50.71 -82.73 56.52
N SER A 22 51.53 -81.75 56.24
CA SER A 22 52.28 -80.92 57.17
C SER A 22 51.39 -80.01 58.02
N THR A 23 51.88 -79.65 59.24
CA THR A 23 51.19 -78.73 60.14
C THR A 23 51.00 -77.36 59.53
N THR A 24 51.98 -76.90 58.80
CA THR A 24 51.88 -75.59 58.08
C THR A 24 50.81 -75.62 57.06
N MET A 25 50.67 -76.71 56.30
CA MET A 25 49.64 -76.84 55.27
C MET A 25 48.22 -76.93 55.87
N ARG A 26 48.08 -77.60 57.01
CA ARG A 26 46.75 -77.60 57.71
C ARG A 26 46.34 -76.22 58.16
N THR A 27 47.24 -75.37 58.57
CA THR A 27 47.02 -73.99 58.94
C THR A 27 46.60 -73.17 57.69
N GLN A 28 47.30 -73.31 56.59
CA GLN A 28 46.95 -72.66 55.34
C GLN A 28 45.57 -73.05 54.80
N VAL A 29 45.22 -74.34 54.88
CA VAL A 29 43.88 -74.81 54.50
C VAL A 29 42.79 -74.17 55.35
N ARG A 30 43.00 -74.11 56.69
CA ARG A 30 42.09 -73.49 57.61
C ARG A 30 41.90 -71.99 57.33
N GLU A 31 42.95 -71.27 57.07
CA GLU A 31 42.96 -69.86 56.73
C GLU A 31 42.24 -69.61 55.39
N ALA A 32 42.57 -70.43 54.37
CA ALA A 32 41.89 -70.34 53.09
C ALA A 32 40.41 -70.57 53.19
N MET A 33 39.95 -71.58 53.98
CA MET A 33 38.53 -71.83 54.23
C MET A 33 37.86 -70.70 55.00
N ASN A 34 38.49 -70.17 56.04
CA ASN A 34 37.95 -69.07 56.83
C ASN A 34 37.80 -67.83 55.98
N ASN A 35 38.77 -67.48 55.16
CA ASN A 35 38.67 -66.32 54.24
C ASN A 35 37.62 -66.51 53.19
N LEU A 36 37.49 -67.72 52.62
CA LEU A 36 36.43 -68.00 51.65
C LEU A 36 35.05 -67.88 52.25
N ILE A 37 34.82 -68.50 53.46
CA ILE A 37 33.56 -68.44 54.21
C ILE A 37 33.24 -66.96 54.58
N TYR A 38 34.27 -66.24 55.08
CA TYR A 38 34.07 -64.81 55.44
C TYR A 38 33.65 -63.97 54.23
N ASN A 39 34.36 -64.08 53.11
CA ASN A 39 33.98 -63.30 51.92
C ASN A 39 32.70 -63.77 51.28
N TRP A 40 32.40 -65.09 51.32
CA TRP A 40 31.12 -65.63 50.93
C TRP A 40 29.99 -65.07 51.78
N LYS A 41 30.10 -65.07 53.10
CA LYS A 41 29.06 -64.44 53.98
C LYS A 41 28.87 -62.96 53.67
N ARG A 42 29.94 -62.24 53.38
CA ARG A 42 29.88 -60.85 53.02
C ARG A 42 29.22 -60.64 51.66
N LEU A 43 29.31 -61.57 50.74
CA LEU A 43 28.67 -61.54 49.45
C LEU A 43 27.18 -61.76 49.59
N ILE A 44 26.78 -62.77 50.41
CA ILE A 44 25.38 -63.14 50.65
C ILE A 44 24.66 -62.15 51.54
N ALA A 45 25.36 -61.65 52.59
CA ALA A 45 24.74 -60.74 53.59
C ALA A 45 24.35 -59.36 53.04
N ASN A 46 24.67 -59.11 51.79
CA ASN A 46 24.30 -57.85 51.13
C ASN A 46 23.57 -58.18 49.83
N PRO A 47 22.26 -58.45 49.89
CA PRO A 47 21.50 -58.71 48.66
C PRO A 47 21.66 -57.52 47.70
N VAL A 48 21.74 -57.85 46.43
CA VAL A 48 21.68 -56.82 45.39
C VAL A 48 20.27 -56.22 45.46
N VAL A 49 20.19 -54.94 45.83
CA VAL A 49 18.92 -54.21 45.86
C VAL A 49 18.63 -53.72 44.46
N THR A 50 17.61 -54.22 43.85
CA THR A 50 17.09 -53.72 42.58
C THR A 50 16.31 -52.44 42.82
N VAL A 51 16.62 -51.40 42.11
CA VAL A 51 15.95 -50.10 42.13
C VAL A 51 15.22 -49.92 40.83
N THR A 52 14.03 -49.39 40.92
CA THR A 52 13.14 -49.15 39.78
C THR A 52 12.90 -47.65 39.59
N PHE A 53 13.25 -47.13 38.41
CA PHE A 53 12.88 -45.79 38.00
C PHE A 53 11.70 -45.89 37.01
N THR A 54 10.63 -45.17 37.33
CA THR A 54 9.43 -45.10 36.50
C THR A 54 9.37 -43.73 35.85
N PHE A 55 9.29 -43.66 34.51
CA PHE A 55 9.21 -42.45 33.74
C PHE A 55 7.77 -42.27 33.30
N THR A 56 7.18 -41.10 33.59
CA THR A 56 5.74 -40.86 33.39
C THR A 56 5.52 -39.64 32.50
N VAL A 57 4.40 -39.64 31.76
CA VAL A 57 3.88 -38.52 30.99
C VAL A 57 2.44 -38.28 31.46
N ASN A 58 2.17 -37.13 32.05
CA ASN A 58 0.87 -36.81 32.68
C ASN A 58 0.41 -37.92 33.67
N GLY A 59 1.36 -38.43 34.49
CA GLY A 59 1.11 -39.48 35.44
C GLY A 59 0.93 -40.90 34.87
N VAL A 60 1.00 -41.08 33.56
CA VAL A 60 0.94 -42.39 32.89
C VAL A 60 2.33 -42.92 32.64
N THR A 61 2.59 -44.19 33.01
CA THR A 61 3.91 -44.81 32.75
C THR A 61 4.24 -44.88 31.28
N HIS A 62 5.36 -44.25 30.92
CA HIS A 62 5.93 -44.26 29.57
C HIS A 62 7.01 -45.34 29.45
N ALA A 63 7.91 -45.41 30.42
CA ALA A 63 8.99 -46.40 30.50
C ALA A 63 9.34 -46.75 31.91
N VAL A 64 10.00 -47.91 32.09
CA VAL A 64 10.55 -48.37 33.37
C VAL A 64 12.00 -48.79 33.14
N LEU A 65 12.92 -48.30 33.97
CA LEU A 65 14.31 -48.67 33.97
C LEU A 65 14.67 -49.27 35.31
N THR A 66 15.34 -50.43 35.31
CA THR A 66 15.74 -51.13 36.53
C THR A 66 17.27 -51.27 36.52
N GLY A 67 17.88 -51.08 37.69
CA GLY A 67 19.31 -51.29 37.91
C GLY A 67 19.60 -51.70 39.34
N ASN A 68 20.83 -52.04 39.63
CA ASN A 68 21.21 -52.33 41.03
C ASN A 68 21.52 -51.01 41.74
N GLN A 69 21.23 -50.94 43.01
CA GLN A 69 21.58 -49.78 43.80
C GLN A 69 23.05 -49.42 43.70
N GLY A 70 23.34 -48.17 43.33
CA GLY A 70 24.68 -47.62 43.07
C GLY A 70 25.21 -47.77 41.64
N ASP A 71 24.47 -48.51 40.77
CA ASP A 71 24.83 -48.58 39.35
C ASP A 71 24.59 -47.22 38.65
N PRO A 72 25.35 -46.85 37.63
CA PRO A 72 25.08 -45.63 36.85
C PRO A 72 23.78 -45.78 36.07
N VAL A 73 23.02 -44.67 35.96
CA VAL A 73 21.78 -44.57 35.17
C VAL A 73 22.11 -44.21 33.72
N ASP A 74 21.67 -45.03 32.78
CA ASP A 74 21.76 -44.79 31.36
C ASP A 74 20.35 -44.61 30.76
N LEU A 75 20.04 -43.41 30.33
CA LEU A 75 18.73 -43.02 29.73
C LEU A 75 18.69 -43.26 28.23
N SER A 76 19.76 -43.71 27.57
CA SER A 76 19.83 -43.84 26.11
C SER A 76 18.78 -44.81 25.53
N SER A 77 18.28 -45.75 26.35
CA SER A 77 17.25 -46.69 25.96
C SER A 77 15.80 -46.17 26.09
N ILE A 78 15.61 -44.98 26.70
CA ILE A 78 14.32 -44.39 26.91
C ILE A 78 14.02 -43.39 25.77
N GLU A 79 13.07 -43.73 24.91
CA GLU A 79 12.65 -42.83 23.86
C GLU A 79 11.98 -41.55 24.45
N ALA A 80 12.25 -40.41 23.80
CA ALA A 80 11.55 -39.17 24.16
C ALA A 80 10.04 -39.32 23.88
N PRO A 81 9.18 -38.93 24.84
CA PRO A 81 7.74 -38.98 24.63
C PRO A 81 7.30 -37.95 23.58
N ALA A 82 6.16 -38.21 22.92
CA ALA A 82 5.52 -37.23 22.05
C ALA A 82 5.17 -35.97 22.86
N ALA A 83 5.67 -34.83 22.42
CA ALA A 83 5.36 -33.55 23.08
C ALA A 83 3.96 -33.06 22.71
N PRO A 84 3.27 -32.33 23.60
CA PRO A 84 2.06 -31.60 23.26
C PRO A 84 2.30 -30.63 22.09
N VAL A 85 1.21 -30.29 21.36
CA VAL A 85 1.29 -29.35 20.24
C VAL A 85 1.89 -28.00 20.71
N GLY A 86 2.86 -27.49 19.97
CA GLY A 86 3.55 -26.25 20.29
C GLY A 86 4.63 -26.37 21.38
N MET A 87 4.96 -27.58 21.81
CA MET A 87 5.99 -27.84 22.80
C MET A 87 7.01 -28.86 22.28
N HIS A 88 8.18 -28.92 22.94
CA HIS A 88 9.17 -29.96 22.73
C HIS A 88 9.60 -30.56 24.06
N PHE A 89 10.00 -31.82 24.01
CA PHE A 89 10.54 -32.52 25.19
C PHE A 89 11.92 -31.98 25.56
N VAL A 90 12.11 -31.62 26.84
CA VAL A 90 13.38 -31.07 27.35
C VAL A 90 14.13 -32.04 28.27
N GLY A 91 13.46 -33.07 28.76
CA GLY A 91 14.05 -34.09 29.61
C GLY A 91 13.10 -34.71 30.61
N TRP A 92 13.59 -35.67 31.34
CA TRP A 92 12.96 -36.25 32.51
C TRP A 92 13.45 -35.48 33.73
N GLY A 93 12.64 -35.02 34.61
CA GLY A 93 13.00 -34.27 35.82
C GLY A 93 14.41 -34.51 36.35
N ASN A 94 14.72 -34.25 37.61
CA ASN A 94 16.02 -34.41 38.18
C ASN A 94 16.35 -35.92 38.40
N VAL A 95 16.66 -36.64 37.28
CA VAL A 95 17.09 -38.05 37.38
C VAL A 95 18.49 -38.10 37.97
N PRO A 96 18.71 -38.84 39.06
CA PRO A 96 20.06 -38.97 39.65
C PRO A 96 21.01 -39.75 38.72
N ALA A 97 22.32 -39.58 38.91
CA ALA A 97 23.33 -40.26 38.11
C ALA A 97 23.43 -41.76 38.42
N THR A 98 22.92 -42.20 39.57
CA THR A 98 22.96 -43.60 40.05
C THR A 98 21.60 -44.06 40.54
N PHE A 99 21.33 -45.35 40.49
CA PHE A 99 20.15 -45.97 41.08
C PHE A 99 20.22 -45.94 42.61
N ASP A 100 19.59 -44.94 43.25
CA ASP A 100 19.70 -44.80 44.72
C ASP A 100 18.51 -45.41 45.44
N ALA A 101 17.29 -45.15 45.01
CA ALA A 101 16.04 -45.67 45.52
C ALA A 101 14.95 -45.62 44.46
N ASP A 102 13.89 -46.41 44.57
CA ASP A 102 12.71 -46.33 43.66
C ASP A 102 12.21 -44.92 43.57
N ALA A 103 12.04 -44.45 42.32
CA ALA A 103 11.63 -43.08 42.04
C ALA A 103 10.77 -42.98 40.75
N THR A 104 9.99 -41.93 40.68
CA THR A 104 9.20 -41.59 39.50
C THR A 104 9.64 -40.23 38.95
N PHE A 105 9.84 -40.13 37.64
CA PHE A 105 10.27 -38.92 36.93
C PHE A 105 9.25 -38.57 35.89
N GLU A 106 8.73 -37.34 35.97
CA GLU A 106 7.76 -36.82 35.01
C GLU A 106 8.48 -36.15 33.81
N ALA A 107 7.95 -36.37 32.62
CA ALA A 107 8.44 -35.71 31.41
C ALA A 107 8.27 -34.20 31.52
N GLN A 108 9.32 -33.46 31.14
CA GLN A 108 9.30 -32.00 31.09
C GLN A 108 9.27 -31.53 29.65
N PHE A 109 8.42 -30.53 29.38
CA PHE A 109 8.24 -29.93 28.08
C PHE A 109 8.43 -28.42 28.18
N ALA A 110 8.97 -27.81 27.13
CA ALA A 110 9.07 -26.38 26.97
C ALA A 110 8.33 -25.94 25.69
N ASN A 111 7.90 -24.69 25.64
CA ASN A 111 7.29 -24.10 24.44
C ASN A 111 8.29 -24.13 23.29
N ASN A 112 7.81 -24.38 22.08
CA ASN A 112 8.61 -24.18 20.85
C ASN A 112 8.89 -22.69 20.69
N THR A 113 10.10 -22.33 20.24
CA THR A 113 10.52 -20.94 20.05
C THR A 113 10.30 -20.44 18.63
N ASP A 114 9.83 -21.31 17.73
CA ASP A 114 9.73 -21.08 16.28
C ASP A 114 8.32 -21.40 15.73
N THR A 115 7.31 -21.41 16.60
CA THR A 115 5.90 -21.63 16.21
C THR A 115 5.47 -20.54 15.24
N LYS A 116 4.99 -20.98 14.07
CA LYS A 116 4.61 -20.08 12.97
C LYS A 116 3.27 -19.41 13.23
N TYR A 117 3.12 -18.21 12.66
CA TYR A 117 1.84 -17.51 12.54
C TYR A 117 1.77 -16.82 11.16
N THR A 118 0.57 -16.49 10.73
CA THR A 118 0.34 -15.88 9.42
C THR A 118 0.10 -14.39 9.56
N VAL A 119 0.65 -13.59 8.66
CA VAL A 119 0.37 -12.16 8.52
C VAL A 119 -0.20 -11.89 7.14
N ASN A 120 -1.41 -11.34 7.09
CA ASN A 120 -2.09 -10.94 5.87
C ASN A 120 -2.02 -9.43 5.69
N VAL A 121 -1.70 -8.96 4.48
CA VAL A 121 -1.61 -7.54 4.14
C VAL A 121 -2.69 -7.20 3.11
N TYR A 122 -3.43 -6.14 3.36
CA TYR A 122 -4.52 -5.64 2.53
C TYR A 122 -4.29 -4.17 2.17
N ASN A 123 -4.28 -3.84 0.89
CA ASN A 123 -4.21 -2.48 0.41
C ASN A 123 -5.58 -2.05 -0.14
N MET A 124 -6.08 -0.91 0.30
CA MET A 124 -7.29 -0.31 -0.24
C MET A 124 -7.11 -0.01 -1.73
N ASP A 125 -8.11 -0.30 -2.55
CA ASP A 125 -8.11 0.00 -3.98
C ASP A 125 -8.39 1.50 -4.27
N THR A 126 -8.39 1.88 -5.55
CA THR A 126 -8.63 3.28 -5.98
C THR A 126 -10.09 3.70 -5.86
N THR A 127 -11.00 2.81 -5.45
CA THR A 127 -12.42 3.09 -5.20
C THR A 127 -12.75 3.17 -3.71
N GLY A 128 -11.74 2.95 -2.83
CA GLY A 128 -11.89 3.01 -1.39
C GLY A 128 -12.33 1.72 -0.74
N ASN A 129 -12.15 0.57 -1.41
CA ASN A 129 -12.52 -0.74 -0.90
C ASN A 129 -11.27 -1.59 -0.60
N TYR A 130 -11.37 -2.43 0.43
CA TYR A 130 -10.37 -3.46 0.67
C TYR A 130 -10.72 -4.74 -0.10
N PRO A 131 -9.72 -5.46 -0.64
CA PRO A 131 -9.95 -6.73 -1.30
C PRO A 131 -10.45 -7.79 -0.31
N ALA A 132 -11.21 -8.76 -0.80
CA ALA A 132 -11.70 -9.88 0.01
C ALA A 132 -10.60 -10.87 0.39
N THR A 133 -9.52 -10.93 -0.40
CA THR A 133 -8.33 -11.74 -0.15
C THR A 133 -7.12 -10.84 0.06
N PRO A 134 -6.14 -11.22 0.88
CA PRO A 134 -4.95 -10.39 1.08
C PRO A 134 -4.16 -10.23 -0.22
N ASP A 135 -3.59 -9.04 -0.42
CA ASP A 135 -2.66 -8.77 -1.53
C ASP A 135 -1.34 -9.53 -1.36
N SER A 136 -0.94 -9.71 -0.12
CA SER A 136 0.23 -10.53 0.22
C SER A 136 0.06 -11.20 1.59
N THR A 137 0.77 -12.30 1.77
CA THR A 137 0.80 -13.06 3.02
C THR A 137 2.23 -13.49 3.30
N TYR A 138 2.65 -13.39 4.56
CA TYR A 138 3.93 -13.91 5.01
C TYR A 138 3.80 -14.62 6.35
N GLN A 139 4.84 -15.38 6.72
CA GLN A 139 4.90 -16.11 7.99
C GLN A 139 5.83 -15.40 8.96
N GLY A 140 5.32 -15.16 10.16
CA GLY A 140 6.14 -14.86 11.32
C GLY A 140 6.42 -16.11 12.14
N ALA A 141 7.29 -16.02 13.15
CA ALA A 141 7.57 -17.09 14.09
C ALA A 141 7.91 -16.50 15.46
N GLY A 142 7.59 -17.27 16.51
CA GLY A 142 7.92 -16.89 17.87
C GLY A 142 7.67 -18.03 18.86
N GLU A 143 7.87 -17.76 20.12
CA GLU A 143 7.64 -18.74 21.18
C GLU A 143 6.12 -19.00 21.34
N THR A 144 5.75 -20.26 21.40
CA THR A 144 4.36 -20.68 21.69
C THR A 144 3.84 -19.98 22.95
N ASN A 145 2.59 -19.52 22.93
CA ASN A 145 1.92 -18.78 24.00
C ASN A 145 2.52 -17.40 24.32
N SER A 146 3.57 -16.95 23.63
CA SER A 146 4.02 -15.57 23.70
C SER A 146 3.18 -14.65 22.82
N THR A 147 3.35 -13.33 22.96
CA THR A 147 2.69 -12.35 22.11
C THR A 147 3.53 -12.08 20.86
N ALA A 148 2.94 -12.31 19.69
CA ALA A 148 3.47 -11.75 18.45
C ALA A 148 3.07 -10.26 18.36
N ASP A 149 4.00 -9.40 17.96
CA ASP A 149 3.81 -7.98 17.72
C ASP A 149 4.50 -7.60 16.40
N ILE A 150 3.69 -7.18 15.42
CA ILE A 150 4.13 -6.76 14.08
C ILE A 150 3.95 -5.25 13.87
N THR A 151 3.81 -4.47 14.94
CA THR A 151 3.61 -3.01 14.84
C THR A 151 4.76 -2.33 14.10
N ALA A 152 5.99 -2.79 14.30
CA ALA A 152 7.17 -2.27 13.61
C ALA A 152 7.20 -2.57 12.10
N ASP A 153 6.51 -3.63 11.66
CA ASP A 153 6.45 -4.05 10.25
C ASP A 153 5.34 -3.30 9.50
N ALA A 154 4.38 -2.69 10.22
CA ALA A 154 3.22 -2.01 9.66
C ALA A 154 3.56 -0.61 9.12
N VAL A 155 4.54 -0.52 8.22
CA VAL A 155 4.99 0.73 7.58
C VAL A 155 4.26 0.93 6.26
N ALA A 156 3.46 2.01 6.19
CA ALA A 156 2.71 2.34 4.98
C ALA A 156 3.64 2.89 3.88
N ALA A 157 3.39 2.48 2.64
CA ALA A 157 4.03 3.06 1.45
C ALA A 157 3.49 4.47 1.17
N GLU A 158 4.16 5.21 0.27
CA GLU A 158 3.70 6.52 -0.21
C GLU A 158 2.25 6.43 -0.72
N GLY A 159 1.45 7.40 -0.36
CA GLY A 159 0.03 7.46 -0.74
C GLY A 159 -0.89 6.55 0.08
N PHE A 160 -0.35 5.84 1.09
CA PHE A 160 -1.12 5.01 2.01
C PHE A 160 -0.91 5.42 3.45
N SER A 161 -1.83 5.00 4.30
CA SER A 161 -1.78 5.14 5.76
C SER A 161 -2.21 3.83 6.41
N LEU A 162 -1.63 3.50 7.57
CA LEU A 162 -2.07 2.36 8.35
C LEU A 162 -3.51 2.59 8.84
N ASP A 163 -4.42 1.69 8.50
CA ASP A 163 -5.77 1.63 9.08
C ASP A 163 -5.72 0.81 10.39
N SER A 164 -5.39 1.50 11.47
CA SER A 164 -5.26 0.87 12.79
C SER A 164 -6.59 0.33 13.34
N ALA A 165 -7.73 0.82 12.85
CA ALA A 165 -9.04 0.34 13.28
C ALA A 165 -9.39 -1.04 12.70
N LYS A 166 -8.86 -1.36 11.52
CA LYS A 166 -9.04 -2.66 10.85
C LYS A 166 -7.90 -3.63 11.11
N SER A 167 -6.70 -3.13 11.37
CA SER A 167 -5.50 -3.94 11.56
C SER A 167 -5.53 -4.68 12.90
N THR A 168 -5.03 -5.91 12.89
CA THR A 168 -4.74 -6.69 14.10
C THR A 168 -3.24 -6.94 14.12
N LEU A 169 -2.51 -6.13 14.89
CA LEU A 169 -1.05 -6.10 14.87
C LEU A 169 -0.41 -6.95 15.98
N THR A 170 -1.20 -7.38 16.97
CA THR A 170 -0.70 -8.20 18.07
C THR A 170 -1.64 -9.37 18.33
N GLY A 171 -1.10 -10.47 18.84
CA GLY A 171 -1.89 -11.64 19.21
C GLY A 171 -1.05 -12.71 19.86
N THR A 172 -1.67 -13.64 20.63
CA THR A 172 -0.97 -14.77 21.25
C THR A 172 -0.70 -15.86 20.23
N ILE A 173 0.55 -16.30 20.12
CA ILE A 173 0.96 -17.39 19.23
C ILE A 173 0.34 -18.69 19.69
N ALA A 174 -0.65 -19.16 18.95
CA ALA A 174 -1.33 -20.40 19.23
C ALA A 174 -0.40 -21.60 18.98
N ALA A 175 -0.50 -22.62 19.84
CA ALA A 175 0.34 -23.80 19.78
C ALA A 175 0.27 -24.55 18.43
N ASP A 176 -0.87 -24.51 17.77
CA ASP A 176 -1.13 -25.12 16.45
C ASP A 176 -0.74 -24.24 15.25
N GLY A 177 -0.21 -23.04 15.49
CA GLY A 177 0.16 -22.09 14.43
C GLY A 177 -1.03 -21.38 13.77
N SER A 178 -2.22 -21.40 14.36
CA SER A 178 -3.44 -20.85 13.79
C SER A 178 -3.57 -19.34 13.92
N LEU A 179 -2.68 -18.65 14.63
CA LEU A 179 -2.73 -17.19 14.75
C LEU A 179 -2.61 -16.52 13.39
N VAL A 180 -3.55 -15.63 13.09
CA VAL A 180 -3.53 -14.76 11.91
C VAL A 180 -3.56 -13.31 12.37
N LEU A 181 -2.55 -12.54 11.99
CA LEU A 181 -2.48 -11.10 12.12
C LEU A 181 -2.80 -10.44 10.78
N SER A 182 -3.26 -9.19 10.80
CA SER A 182 -3.68 -8.49 9.59
C SER A 182 -3.22 -7.04 9.61
N ILE A 183 -2.64 -6.57 8.50
CA ILE A 183 -2.27 -5.19 8.26
C ILE A 183 -3.17 -4.65 7.16
N TYR A 184 -3.87 -3.55 7.41
CA TYR A 184 -4.68 -2.84 6.45
C TYR A 184 -4.09 -1.47 6.17
N TYR A 185 -3.85 -1.15 4.90
CA TYR A 185 -3.40 0.17 4.45
C TYR A 185 -4.52 0.87 3.68
N SER A 186 -5.04 1.97 4.24
CA SER A 186 -5.98 2.85 3.54
C SER A 186 -5.26 3.71 2.51
N ARG A 187 -5.86 3.94 1.33
CA ARG A 187 -5.39 4.94 0.37
C ARG A 187 -5.72 6.32 0.85
N ASN A 188 -4.74 7.22 0.80
CA ASN A 188 -4.95 8.62 1.08
C ASN A 188 -5.72 9.29 -0.06
N GLN A 189 -6.48 10.31 0.28
CA GLN A 189 -7.19 11.14 -0.67
C GLN A 189 -6.47 12.46 -0.87
N TYR A 190 -6.45 12.93 -2.11
CA TYR A 190 -5.87 14.19 -2.52
C TYR A 190 -6.83 14.96 -3.41
N THR A 191 -6.68 16.28 -3.42
CA THR A 191 -7.62 17.20 -4.05
C THR A 191 -7.01 17.83 -5.29
N ILE A 192 -7.80 17.96 -6.35
CA ILE A 192 -7.55 18.82 -7.51
C ILE A 192 -8.36 20.10 -7.34
N THR A 193 -7.70 21.24 -7.25
CA THR A 193 -8.30 22.56 -7.23
C THR A 193 -8.22 23.18 -8.62
N TYR A 194 -9.32 23.78 -9.10
CA TYR A 194 -9.42 24.38 -10.43
C TYR A 194 -9.36 25.91 -10.33
N ALA A 195 -8.16 26.46 -10.43
CA ALA A 195 -7.94 27.91 -10.36
C ALA A 195 -8.45 28.63 -11.61
N ASN A 196 -8.89 29.87 -11.42
CA ASN A 196 -9.46 30.74 -12.49
C ASN A 196 -10.69 30.15 -13.17
N THR A 197 -11.49 29.37 -12.40
CA THR A 197 -12.76 28.77 -12.81
C THR A 197 -13.76 28.82 -11.66
N ASP A 198 -15.03 28.52 -11.95
CA ASP A 198 -16.09 28.31 -10.95
C ASP A 198 -16.31 26.84 -10.62
N LEU A 199 -15.35 25.94 -10.98
CA LEU A 199 -15.44 24.53 -10.68
C LEU A 199 -15.09 24.28 -9.22
N GLU A 200 -15.92 23.48 -8.53
CA GLU A 200 -15.58 22.95 -7.21
C GLU A 200 -14.44 21.94 -7.30
N PRO A 201 -13.57 21.85 -6.28
CA PRO A 201 -12.50 20.88 -6.25
C PRO A 201 -12.99 19.44 -6.34
N ASP A 202 -12.22 18.58 -6.99
CA ASP A 202 -12.43 17.14 -7.03
C ASP A 202 -11.49 16.43 -6.08
N THR A 203 -11.97 15.36 -5.42
CA THR A 203 -11.16 14.53 -4.53
C THR A 203 -11.00 13.14 -5.13
N TYR A 204 -9.76 12.65 -5.16
CA TYR A 204 -9.38 11.35 -5.71
C TYR A 204 -8.56 10.57 -4.69
N TYR A 205 -8.72 9.26 -4.67
CA TYR A 205 -7.76 8.40 -4.00
C TYR A 205 -6.42 8.40 -4.74
N TYR A 206 -5.32 8.28 -4.02
CA TYR A 206 -3.98 8.11 -4.60
C TYR A 206 -3.99 7.05 -5.70
N GLY A 207 -3.41 7.37 -6.86
CA GLY A 207 -3.33 6.47 -8.01
C GLY A 207 -4.65 6.25 -8.76
N ALA A 208 -5.77 6.87 -8.35
CA ALA A 208 -7.02 6.84 -9.12
C ALA A 208 -6.86 7.60 -10.44
N THR A 209 -7.50 7.11 -11.50
CA THR A 209 -7.51 7.80 -12.81
C THR A 209 -8.12 9.18 -12.67
N VAL A 210 -7.42 10.19 -13.17
CA VAL A 210 -7.88 11.58 -13.22
C VAL A 210 -8.54 11.85 -14.56
N SER A 211 -9.76 12.41 -14.52
CA SER A 211 -10.45 12.94 -15.69
C SER A 211 -10.56 14.45 -15.56
N ALA A 212 -9.79 15.18 -16.40
CA ALA A 212 -9.84 16.63 -16.38
C ALA A 212 -11.22 17.13 -16.81
N ARG A 213 -11.76 18.12 -16.07
CA ARG A 213 -12.98 18.84 -16.42
C ARG A 213 -12.68 19.90 -17.47
N THR A 214 -13.70 20.28 -18.23
CA THR A 214 -13.67 21.45 -19.12
C THR A 214 -14.54 22.54 -18.48
N PRO A 215 -13.94 23.62 -17.98
CA PRO A 215 -14.70 24.73 -17.41
C PRO A 215 -15.31 25.60 -18.50
N GLU A 216 -16.37 26.35 -18.14
CA GLU A 216 -16.97 27.37 -18.99
C GLU A 216 -16.80 28.75 -18.36
N LYS A 217 -16.60 29.78 -19.22
CA LYS A 217 -16.51 31.16 -18.80
C LYS A 217 -17.16 32.03 -19.89
N ALA A 218 -18.19 32.78 -19.51
CA ALA A 218 -18.90 33.62 -20.45
C ALA A 218 -17.96 34.60 -21.18
N GLY A 219 -18.00 34.59 -22.50
CA GLY A 219 -17.16 35.44 -23.34
C GLY A 219 -15.72 34.95 -23.54
N TYR A 220 -15.41 33.75 -23.09
CA TYR A 220 -14.05 33.18 -23.21
C TYR A 220 -14.10 31.74 -23.73
N ALA A 221 -13.11 31.38 -24.51
CA ALA A 221 -12.87 30.01 -24.95
C ALA A 221 -11.77 29.40 -24.09
N PHE A 222 -12.04 28.22 -23.50
CA PHE A 222 -11.06 27.45 -22.73
C PHE A 222 -9.93 26.95 -23.63
N GLN A 223 -8.67 27.18 -23.23
CA GLN A 223 -7.45 26.84 -23.99
C GLN A 223 -6.64 25.72 -23.35
N GLY A 224 -7.22 25.03 -22.32
CA GLY A 224 -6.54 24.01 -21.56
C GLY A 224 -6.05 24.53 -20.20
N TRP A 225 -5.35 23.69 -19.50
CA TRP A 225 -4.74 23.98 -18.20
C TRP A 225 -3.32 24.50 -18.38
N GLU A 226 -2.79 25.28 -17.44
CA GLU A 226 -1.38 25.73 -17.44
C GLU A 226 -0.46 24.57 -17.09
N GLU A 227 -0.89 23.77 -16.08
CA GLU A 227 -0.18 22.62 -15.58
C GLU A 227 -0.57 21.37 -16.38
N GLU A 228 0.33 20.37 -16.41
CA GLU A 228 0.03 19.08 -16.96
C GLU A 228 -1.00 18.35 -16.10
N VAL A 229 -2.07 17.87 -16.71
CA VAL A 229 -3.06 17.04 -16.02
C VAL A 229 -2.49 15.65 -15.84
N PRO A 230 -2.27 15.17 -14.61
CA PRO A 230 -1.75 13.83 -14.41
C PRO A 230 -2.78 12.78 -14.83
N SER A 231 -2.32 11.67 -15.38
CA SER A 231 -3.18 10.54 -15.74
C SER A 231 -3.76 9.84 -14.51
N THR A 232 -3.02 9.87 -13.39
CA THR A 232 -3.44 9.31 -12.11
C THR A 232 -3.10 10.28 -10.97
N MET A 233 -3.89 10.26 -9.89
CA MET A 233 -3.72 11.16 -8.77
C MET A 233 -2.41 10.90 -8.03
N PRO A 234 -1.49 11.90 -7.96
CA PRO A 234 -0.25 11.78 -7.21
C PRO A 234 -0.48 11.83 -5.70
N ALA A 235 0.57 11.55 -4.91
CA ALA A 235 0.50 11.60 -3.45
C ALA A 235 0.58 13.05 -2.90
N GLN A 236 -0.09 13.99 -3.56
CA GLN A 236 -0.18 15.40 -3.17
C GLN A 236 -1.41 16.07 -3.78
N ASN A 237 -1.86 17.16 -3.15
CA ASN A 237 -2.86 18.04 -3.75
C ASN A 237 -2.25 18.80 -4.91
N ILE A 238 -3.04 19.01 -5.97
CA ILE A 238 -2.62 19.76 -7.15
C ILE A 238 -3.59 20.89 -7.46
N THR A 239 -3.11 21.89 -8.17
CA THR A 239 -3.93 22.98 -8.71
C THR A 239 -3.77 22.99 -10.23
N LEU A 240 -4.88 23.05 -10.93
CA LEU A 240 -4.93 23.24 -12.37
C LEU A 240 -5.46 24.64 -12.65
N THR A 241 -4.70 25.48 -13.33
CA THR A 241 -5.05 26.88 -13.67
C THR A 241 -5.57 26.95 -15.09
N ALA A 242 -6.81 27.41 -15.26
CA ALA A 242 -7.42 27.51 -16.58
C ALA A 242 -6.82 28.65 -17.40
N LYS A 243 -6.44 28.33 -18.64
CA LYS A 243 -6.09 29.29 -19.69
C LYS A 243 -7.31 29.66 -20.50
N TRP A 244 -7.53 30.98 -20.68
CA TRP A 244 -8.66 31.50 -21.38
C TRP A 244 -8.21 32.37 -22.56
N ASN A 245 -8.91 32.24 -23.68
CA ASN A 245 -8.83 33.20 -24.78
C ASN A 245 -10.15 33.94 -24.85
N GLU A 246 -10.12 35.28 -24.81
CA GLU A 246 -11.31 36.08 -24.95
C GLU A 246 -11.90 35.93 -26.36
N ASN A 247 -13.22 35.73 -26.46
CA ASN A 247 -13.91 35.58 -27.71
C ASN A 247 -13.82 36.89 -28.52
N PRO A 248 -13.83 36.83 -29.87
CA PRO A 248 -13.95 38.03 -30.68
C PRO A 248 -15.27 38.78 -30.39
N ALA A 249 -15.27 40.08 -30.67
CA ALA A 249 -16.49 40.85 -30.66
C ALA A 249 -17.50 40.32 -31.69
N ASP A 250 -18.79 40.56 -31.46
CA ASP A 250 -19.86 40.25 -32.43
C ASP A 250 -19.92 41.35 -33.51
N TYR A 251 -19.65 40.98 -34.74
CA TYR A 251 -19.65 41.87 -35.92
C TYR A 251 -20.95 41.79 -36.71
N THR A 252 -21.98 41.05 -36.28
CA THR A 252 -23.20 40.77 -37.04
C THR A 252 -23.87 42.08 -37.49
N ASP A 253 -24.12 43.01 -36.60
CA ASP A 253 -24.75 44.29 -36.89
C ASP A 253 -23.81 45.24 -37.67
N TYR A 254 -22.50 45.17 -37.42
CA TYR A 254 -21.50 45.91 -38.16
C TYR A 254 -21.45 45.47 -39.63
N ASP A 255 -21.44 44.19 -39.90
CA ASP A 255 -21.43 43.65 -41.25
C ASP A 255 -22.71 44.02 -42.02
N ILE A 256 -23.85 44.00 -41.36
CA ILE A 256 -25.13 44.48 -41.92
C ILE A 256 -25.04 45.97 -42.27
N ALA A 257 -24.49 46.81 -41.38
CA ALA A 257 -24.32 48.24 -41.63
C ALA A 257 -23.39 48.54 -42.77
N VAL A 258 -22.24 47.83 -42.81
CA VAL A 258 -21.26 47.95 -43.93
C VAL A 258 -21.87 47.51 -45.26
N ALA A 259 -22.63 46.41 -45.28
CA ALA A 259 -23.34 45.91 -46.46
C ALA A 259 -24.36 46.95 -46.97
N ALA A 260 -25.17 47.53 -46.06
CA ALA A 260 -26.14 48.54 -46.36
C ALA A 260 -25.45 49.84 -46.94
N ALA A 261 -24.38 50.27 -46.34
CA ALA A 261 -23.59 51.42 -46.82
C ALA A 261 -23.03 51.19 -48.23
N ASN A 262 -22.47 50.00 -48.47
CA ASN A 262 -21.94 49.64 -49.79
C ASN A 262 -23.04 49.51 -50.83
N ALA A 263 -24.23 48.99 -50.48
CA ALA A 263 -25.37 48.95 -51.34
C ALA A 263 -25.83 50.38 -51.76
N LYS A 264 -25.80 51.34 -50.82
CA LYS A 264 -26.03 52.76 -51.11
C LYS A 264 -25.03 53.36 -52.08
N LYS A 265 -23.76 53.07 -51.90
CA LYS A 265 -22.67 53.53 -52.81
C LYS A 265 -22.78 52.92 -54.22
N ALA A 266 -23.35 51.71 -54.34
CA ALA A 266 -23.59 51.03 -55.61
C ALA A 266 -24.85 51.51 -56.37
N GLU A 267 -25.70 52.36 -55.78
CA GLU A 267 -26.87 52.93 -56.46
C GLU A 267 -26.48 53.71 -57.73
N ALA A 268 -27.24 53.53 -58.77
CA ALA A 268 -26.97 54.25 -60.00
C ALA A 268 -26.99 55.79 -59.77
N ASN A 269 -26.01 56.48 -60.23
CA ASN A 269 -25.81 57.94 -60.07
C ASN A 269 -25.62 58.39 -58.60
N TYR A 270 -25.08 57.54 -57.70
CA TYR A 270 -24.84 57.89 -56.31
C TYR A 270 -24.08 59.23 -56.21
N ASP A 271 -23.05 59.42 -57.01
CA ASP A 271 -22.21 60.62 -57.08
C ASP A 271 -22.96 61.88 -57.57
N LYS A 272 -24.06 61.72 -58.32
CA LYS A 272 -24.90 62.76 -58.80
C LYS A 272 -26.18 63.01 -57.97
N THR A 273 -26.48 62.05 -57.12
CA THR A 273 -27.67 62.05 -56.27
C THR A 273 -27.40 62.70 -54.91
N TYR A 274 -26.22 62.43 -54.32
CA TYR A 274 -25.90 62.87 -52.98
C TYR A 274 -24.78 63.94 -52.99
N THR A 275 -24.76 64.84 -52.00
CA THR A 275 -23.80 65.91 -51.85
C THR A 275 -22.42 65.31 -51.58
N GLU A 276 -21.31 65.96 -52.03
CA GLU A 276 -19.98 65.52 -51.81
C GLU A 276 -19.64 65.44 -50.34
N ALA A 277 -20.18 66.35 -49.50
CA ALA A 277 -19.93 66.37 -48.06
C ALA A 277 -20.53 65.11 -47.39
N SER A 278 -21.79 64.75 -47.71
CA SER A 278 -22.44 63.57 -47.11
C SER A 278 -21.81 62.27 -47.61
N ARG A 279 -21.33 62.17 -48.86
CA ARG A 279 -20.64 61.02 -49.38
C ARG A 279 -19.25 60.85 -48.71
N LYS A 280 -18.50 61.95 -48.51
CA LYS A 280 -17.22 61.92 -47.78
C LYS A 280 -17.43 61.50 -46.28
N ALA A 281 -18.50 61.92 -45.66
CA ALA A 281 -18.84 61.48 -44.30
C ALA A 281 -19.07 59.98 -44.24
N LEU A 282 -19.78 59.36 -45.22
CA LEU A 282 -19.99 57.93 -45.33
C LEU A 282 -18.67 57.18 -45.58
N ASP A 283 -17.83 57.69 -46.47
CA ASP A 283 -16.50 57.12 -46.77
C ASP A 283 -15.59 57.16 -45.52
N ALA A 284 -15.61 58.25 -44.75
CA ALA A 284 -14.88 58.39 -43.51
C ALA A 284 -15.36 57.40 -42.45
N ALA A 285 -16.69 57.20 -42.35
CA ALA A 285 -17.24 56.18 -41.42
C ALA A 285 -16.84 54.77 -41.81
N LEU A 286 -16.81 54.45 -43.11
CA LEU A 286 -16.41 53.11 -43.58
C LEU A 286 -14.89 52.88 -43.49
N ALA A 287 -14.09 53.92 -43.38
CA ALA A 287 -12.61 53.82 -43.31
C ALA A 287 -12.09 53.51 -41.91
N VAL A 288 -12.91 53.56 -40.87
CA VAL A 288 -12.49 53.24 -39.50
C VAL A 288 -12.36 51.73 -39.36
N ASP A 289 -11.15 51.28 -39.05
CA ASP A 289 -10.84 49.88 -38.83
C ASP A 289 -11.20 49.48 -37.39
N VAL A 290 -12.11 48.54 -37.28
CA VAL A 290 -12.52 47.89 -36.01
C VAL A 290 -12.25 46.39 -36.02
N SER A 291 -11.40 45.92 -36.94
CA SER A 291 -11.07 44.51 -37.07
C SER A 291 -10.33 43.97 -35.84
N GLY A 292 -10.47 42.68 -35.51
CA GLY A 292 -9.74 42.00 -34.43
C GLY A 292 -10.13 42.42 -33.01
N LYS A 293 -11.20 43.19 -32.84
CA LYS A 293 -11.71 43.55 -31.51
C LYS A 293 -12.21 42.33 -30.74
N LYS A 294 -12.01 42.36 -29.42
CA LYS A 294 -12.47 41.32 -28.48
C LYS A 294 -13.81 41.69 -27.88
N LEU A 295 -14.47 40.73 -27.22
CA LEU A 295 -15.79 40.94 -26.61
C LEU A 295 -15.79 42.11 -25.63
N SER A 296 -14.71 42.32 -24.84
CA SER A 296 -14.57 43.47 -23.95
C SER A 296 -14.56 44.83 -24.70
N GLU A 297 -14.28 44.81 -26.00
CA GLU A 297 -14.27 45.99 -26.87
C GLU A 297 -15.51 46.09 -27.75
N GLN A 298 -16.58 45.29 -27.47
CA GLN A 298 -17.83 45.26 -28.24
C GLN A 298 -18.39 46.69 -28.45
N GLY A 299 -18.31 47.53 -27.42
CA GLY A 299 -18.77 48.92 -27.55
C GLY A 299 -18.09 49.75 -28.61
N VAL A 300 -16.85 49.42 -29.03
CA VAL A 300 -16.16 50.08 -30.15
C VAL A 300 -16.78 49.66 -31.47
N VAL A 301 -17.10 48.39 -31.65
CA VAL A 301 -17.80 47.83 -32.81
C VAL A 301 -19.21 48.43 -32.94
N ASP A 302 -19.95 48.48 -31.83
CA ASP A 302 -21.30 49.05 -31.77
C ASP A 302 -21.31 50.56 -32.11
N ALA A 303 -20.36 51.30 -31.56
CA ALA A 303 -20.23 52.72 -31.84
C ALA A 303 -19.92 52.97 -33.34
N GLN A 304 -19.08 52.13 -33.93
CA GLN A 304 -18.76 52.22 -35.35
C GLN A 304 -19.96 51.82 -36.25
N THR A 305 -20.70 50.78 -35.84
CA THR A 305 -21.96 50.40 -36.46
C THR A 305 -22.96 51.57 -36.47
N ALA A 306 -23.11 52.25 -35.34
CA ALA A 306 -23.97 53.40 -35.21
C ALA A 306 -23.51 54.58 -36.10
N ALA A 307 -22.19 54.83 -36.21
CA ALA A 307 -21.59 55.87 -37.05
C ALA A 307 -21.86 55.60 -38.54
N ILE A 308 -21.72 54.37 -39.00
CA ILE A 308 -22.03 53.97 -40.39
C ILE A 308 -23.52 54.18 -40.67
N ASN A 309 -24.39 53.68 -39.79
CA ASN A 309 -25.83 53.86 -39.96
C ASN A 309 -26.24 55.32 -39.96
N ALA A 310 -25.63 56.16 -39.11
CA ALA A 310 -25.88 57.59 -39.08
C ALA A 310 -25.43 58.29 -40.41
N ALA A 311 -24.27 57.88 -40.90
CA ALA A 311 -23.73 58.40 -42.15
C ALA A 311 -24.61 58.00 -43.35
N VAL A 312 -25.13 56.75 -43.39
CA VAL A 312 -26.10 56.31 -44.40
C VAL A 312 -27.40 57.13 -44.36
N LYS A 313 -27.94 57.36 -43.16
CA LYS A 313 -29.15 58.22 -42.94
C LYS A 313 -28.84 59.65 -43.25
N GLY A 314 -27.66 60.16 -43.06
CA GLY A 314 -27.17 61.51 -43.30
C GLY A 314 -26.84 61.82 -44.77
N LEU A 315 -27.12 60.90 -45.71
CA LEU A 315 -26.93 61.13 -47.12
C LEU A 315 -27.91 62.18 -47.62
N GLU A 316 -27.41 63.39 -47.95
CA GLU A 316 -28.14 64.54 -48.41
C GLU A 316 -28.24 64.54 -49.94
N LYS A 317 -29.46 64.63 -50.46
CA LYS A 317 -29.67 64.77 -51.93
C LYS A 317 -29.23 66.15 -52.42
N MET A 318 -28.58 66.20 -53.56
CA MET A 318 -28.29 67.47 -54.20
C MET A 318 -29.62 68.18 -54.63
N THR A 319 -29.82 69.40 -54.16
CA THR A 319 -30.85 70.26 -54.62
C THR A 319 -30.40 71.00 -55.88
N TYR A 320 -30.97 70.63 -57.04
CA TYR A 320 -30.76 71.41 -58.22
C TYR A 320 -31.68 72.64 -58.15
N THR A 321 -31.21 73.81 -57.75
CA THR A 321 -31.83 75.08 -58.00
C THR A 321 -31.66 75.36 -59.49
N GLY A 322 -32.72 75.10 -60.26
CA GLY A 322 -32.78 75.39 -61.69
C GLY A 322 -32.63 76.90 -61.93
N THR A 323 -31.45 77.35 -62.25
CA THR A 323 -31.23 78.64 -62.88
C THR A 323 -31.71 78.54 -64.32
N HIS A 324 -32.68 79.42 -64.71
CA HIS A 324 -33.27 79.54 -66.00
C HIS A 324 -32.26 79.38 -67.14
N LEU A 325 -32.45 78.38 -68.01
CA LEU A 325 -31.93 78.41 -69.42
C LEU A 325 -32.70 79.43 -70.09
N LYS A 326 -32.14 80.69 -70.29
CA LYS A 326 -32.62 81.67 -71.24
C LYS A 326 -32.50 81.01 -72.62
N SER A 327 -33.65 80.61 -73.15
CA SER A 327 -33.83 80.26 -74.55
C SER A 327 -33.42 81.43 -75.40
N ARG A 328 -32.27 81.34 -76.12
CA ARG A 328 -31.96 82.25 -77.22
C ARG A 328 -32.85 81.82 -78.40
N SER A 329 -33.99 82.55 -78.56
CA SER A 329 -34.79 82.59 -79.80
C SER A 329 -33.87 83.17 -80.94
N ARG A 330 -33.45 82.32 -81.87
CA ARG A 330 -32.91 82.80 -83.12
C ARG A 330 -34.04 83.29 -83.90
N VAL A 331 -34.08 84.61 -84.08
CA VAL A 331 -34.95 85.28 -85.09
C VAL A 331 -34.37 84.95 -86.51
N LEU A 332 -35.08 84.11 -87.21
CA LEU A 332 -34.86 83.93 -88.63
C LEU A 332 -35.35 85.17 -89.38
N VAL A 333 -34.49 85.96 -89.98
CA VAL A 333 -34.87 87.00 -90.88
C VAL A 333 -35.12 86.37 -92.25
N PRO A 334 -36.20 86.60 -92.92
CA PRO A 334 -36.45 86.14 -94.28
C PRO A 334 -35.61 87.01 -95.28
N VAL A 335 -34.90 86.33 -96.12
CA VAL A 335 -34.37 87.01 -97.31
C VAL A 335 -35.40 87.02 -98.38
N ALA A 336 -35.81 88.24 -98.82
CA ALA A 336 -36.61 88.46 -100.01
C ALA A 336 -35.74 88.56 -101.25
N ILE A 337 -36.21 87.92 -102.28
CA ILE A 337 -35.69 88.11 -103.65
C ILE A 337 -36.00 89.46 -104.18
#